data_8c30f9eaa02d5a735544042249c9be4f
#
_entry.id   8c30f9eaa02d5a735544042249c9be4f
#
_cell.length_a   1.000
_cell.length_b   1.000
_cell.length_c   1.000
_cell.angle_alpha   90.00
_cell.angle_beta   90.00
_cell.angle_gamma   90.00
#
_symmetry.space_group_name_H-M   'P 1'
#
loop_
_entity.id
_entity.type
_entity.pdbx_description
1 polymer ?
#
loop_
_entity_poly.entity_id
_entity_poly.type
_entity_poly.pdbx_seq_one_letter_code
_entity_poly.pdbx_strand_id
1 'polypeptide(L)'
;GLAESIRAADSIHPIATHHMGGQAMAFPNDPNIRVFGQQTTKNTPEAMHDDAGKQGWGNWVYVMAEAHPWHKDLIDAELNNAAGRAPMRRSQWATAMAGGYVMMYDAFESGDPTDAMFDDLRRLKLFMEGTPFNRMAPLFDDALTTAKLDGTKYVLSNPAQGLYILYGDVNTGKLGVRNAPVGNYSLRWFDPVTGVTVNQSGSVVAGGLASFTKPAGVGPEA
;
A
#
# COMPACT_ATOMS: atom_id res chain seq x y z
N GLY A 1 -3.94 2.88 33.47
CA GLY A 1 -4.85 3.63 32.62
C GLY A 1 -5.89 2.74 31.94
N LEU A 2 -6.76 3.34 31.10
CA LEU A 2 -7.85 2.60 30.44
C LEU A 2 -7.32 1.41 29.59
N ALA A 3 -6.28 1.63 28.78
CA ALA A 3 -5.68 0.58 27.98
C ALA A 3 -5.11 -0.58 28.82
N GLU A 4 -4.55 -0.28 29.95
CA GLU A 4 -4.06 -1.28 30.92
C GLU A 4 -5.22 -2.10 31.51
N SER A 5 -6.32 -1.46 31.87
CA SER A 5 -7.51 -2.14 32.38
C SER A 5 -8.16 -3.03 31.32
N ILE A 6 -8.23 -2.57 30.07
CA ILE A 6 -8.72 -3.39 28.95
C ILE A 6 -7.79 -4.59 28.73
N ARG A 7 -6.45 -4.38 28.75
CA ARG A 7 -5.47 -5.46 28.56
C ARG A 7 -5.54 -6.50 29.70
N ALA A 8 -5.84 -6.08 30.91
CA ALA A 8 -6.03 -7.00 32.03
C ALA A 8 -7.30 -7.87 31.87
N ALA A 9 -8.33 -7.36 31.23
CA ALA A 9 -9.57 -8.08 30.96
C ALA A 9 -9.47 -8.94 29.68
N ASP A 10 -8.74 -8.46 28.66
CA ASP A 10 -8.54 -9.11 27.38
C ASP A 10 -7.06 -9.04 26.97
N SER A 11 -6.36 -10.14 27.18
CA SER A 11 -4.93 -10.25 26.86
C SER A 11 -4.66 -10.63 25.40
N ILE A 12 -5.68 -11.00 24.63
CA ILE A 12 -5.53 -11.60 23.31
C ILE A 12 -5.68 -10.55 22.20
N HIS A 13 -6.76 -9.78 22.23
CA HIS A 13 -7.05 -8.84 21.14
C HIS A 13 -6.18 -7.58 21.22
N PRO A 14 -5.72 -7.06 20.08
CA PRO A 14 -4.99 -5.80 20.07
C PRO A 14 -5.91 -4.62 20.41
N ILE A 15 -5.38 -3.66 21.14
CA ILE A 15 -6.08 -2.40 21.41
C ILE A 15 -5.71 -1.42 20.30
N ALA A 16 -6.74 -0.85 19.68
CA ALA A 16 -6.62 0.17 18.65
C ALA A 16 -7.01 1.56 19.19
N THR A 17 -6.40 2.59 18.61
CA THR A 17 -6.90 3.97 18.70
C THR A 17 -7.29 4.45 17.31
N HIS A 18 -8.28 5.33 17.24
CA HIS A 18 -8.71 5.95 15.99
C HIS A 18 -8.51 7.47 16.07
N HIS A 19 -7.84 8.03 15.07
CA HIS A 19 -7.49 9.44 15.01
C HIS A 19 -7.94 10.06 13.69
N MET A 20 -8.24 11.35 13.75
CA MET A 20 -8.49 12.16 12.56
C MET A 20 -7.19 12.32 11.74
N GLY A 21 -7.36 12.49 10.44
CA GLY A 21 -6.24 12.69 9.51
C GLY A 21 -5.35 13.86 9.89
N GLY A 22 -4.06 13.69 9.71
CA GLY A 22 -3.05 14.68 10.07
C GLY A 22 -2.64 14.67 11.54
N GLN A 23 -3.23 13.82 12.38
CA GLN A 23 -2.84 13.67 13.78
C GLN A 23 -1.87 12.51 13.96
N ALA A 24 -0.77 12.76 14.66
CA ALA A 24 0.15 11.72 15.08
C ALA A 24 -0.49 10.80 16.13
N MET A 25 0.08 9.61 16.29
CA MET A 25 -0.32 8.66 17.34
C MET A 25 -0.27 9.34 18.72
N ALA A 26 -1.41 9.44 19.39
CA ALA A 26 -1.52 10.15 20.68
C ALA A 26 -0.83 9.40 21.83
N PHE A 27 -0.67 8.09 21.71
CA PHE A 27 -0.12 7.23 22.77
C PHE A 27 1.07 6.41 22.29
N PRO A 28 2.14 7.04 21.75
CA PRO A 28 3.23 6.33 21.08
C PRO A 28 4.05 5.43 22.00
N ASN A 29 3.99 5.69 23.31
CA ASN A 29 4.75 4.94 24.31
C ASN A 29 3.90 3.99 25.15
N ASP A 30 2.59 3.87 24.88
CA ASP A 30 1.74 2.92 25.62
C ASP A 30 1.94 1.50 25.05
N PRO A 31 2.50 0.56 25.87
CA PRO A 31 2.77 -0.79 25.39
C PRO A 31 1.52 -1.61 25.11
N ASN A 32 0.36 -1.17 25.56
CA ASN A 32 -0.90 -1.88 25.38
C ASN A 32 -1.58 -1.54 24.07
N ILE A 33 -1.30 -0.38 23.50
CA ILE A 33 -1.89 0.06 22.23
C ILE A 33 -1.01 -0.40 21.09
N ARG A 34 -1.57 -1.21 20.18
CA ARG A 34 -0.83 -1.87 19.10
C ARG A 34 -1.34 -1.56 17.70
N VAL A 35 -2.47 -0.89 17.60
CA VAL A 35 -3.05 -0.53 16.30
C VAL A 35 -3.36 0.96 16.29
N PHE A 36 -2.86 1.63 15.26
CA PHE A 36 -3.15 3.02 14.96
C PHE A 36 -4.09 3.10 13.76
N GLY A 37 -5.37 3.30 14.01
CA GLY A 37 -6.37 3.60 13.01
C GLY A 37 -6.39 5.10 12.70
N GLN A 38 -6.32 5.45 11.44
CA GLN A 38 -6.39 6.83 11.01
C GLN A 38 -7.53 7.05 10.02
N GLN A 39 -8.32 8.09 10.24
CA GLN A 39 -9.21 8.67 9.25
C GLN A 39 -8.44 9.74 8.49
N THR A 40 -8.46 9.72 7.17
CA THR A 40 -7.78 10.73 6.36
C THR A 40 -8.71 11.53 5.49
N THR A 41 -8.38 12.80 5.30
CA THR A 41 -9.02 13.69 4.30
C THR A 41 -8.18 13.81 3.03
N LYS A 42 -7.10 13.04 2.92
CA LYS A 42 -6.25 13.04 1.74
C LYS A 42 -6.97 12.38 0.57
N ASN A 43 -6.77 12.93 -0.63
CA ASN A 43 -7.51 12.57 -1.83
C ASN A 43 -6.62 12.18 -3.02
N THR A 44 -5.32 12.01 -2.79
CA THR A 44 -4.41 11.49 -3.82
C THR A 44 -3.61 10.31 -3.29
N PRO A 45 -3.23 9.37 -4.15
CA PRO A 45 -2.39 8.22 -3.76
C PRO A 45 -1.09 8.66 -3.09
N GLU A 46 -0.45 9.72 -3.59
CA GLU A 46 0.79 10.27 -3.05
C GLU A 46 0.59 10.79 -1.63
N ALA A 47 -0.44 11.60 -1.43
CA ALA A 47 -0.73 12.18 -0.12
C ALA A 47 -1.09 11.10 0.90
N MET A 48 -1.74 10.03 0.49
CA MET A 48 -2.06 8.89 1.38
C MET A 48 -0.83 8.06 1.71
N HIS A 49 0.06 7.84 0.74
CA HIS A 49 1.34 7.19 0.98
C HIS A 49 2.20 7.98 1.98
N ASP A 50 2.31 9.30 1.75
CA ASP A 50 3.10 10.18 2.61
C ASP A 50 2.52 10.29 4.02
N ASP A 51 1.19 10.36 4.15
CA ASP A 51 0.50 10.43 5.44
C ASP A 51 0.74 9.15 6.24
N ALA A 52 0.60 8.00 5.62
CA ALA A 52 0.96 6.71 6.21
C ALA A 52 2.44 6.67 6.62
N GLY A 53 3.34 7.20 5.78
CA GLY A 53 4.76 7.27 6.06
C GLY A 53 5.12 8.18 7.23
N LYS A 54 4.50 9.35 7.32
CA LYS A 54 4.83 10.35 8.36
C LYS A 54 4.24 10.01 9.72
N GLN A 55 3.11 9.34 9.75
CA GLN A 55 2.31 9.16 10.97
C GLN A 55 2.13 7.70 11.36
N GLY A 56 2.29 6.78 10.40
CA GLY A 56 2.04 5.37 10.58
C GLY A 56 3.18 4.60 11.26
N TRP A 57 4.38 5.18 11.38
CA TRP A 57 5.56 4.43 11.82
C TRP A 57 5.79 4.50 13.33
N GLY A 58 5.89 3.31 13.93
CA GLY A 58 6.14 3.13 15.36
C GLY A 58 6.03 1.65 15.73
N ASN A 59 5.85 1.37 17.02
CA ASN A 59 5.67 0.01 17.53
C ASN A 59 4.21 -0.48 17.43
N TRP A 60 3.50 -0.06 16.40
CA TRP A 60 2.10 -0.38 16.14
C TRP A 60 1.87 -0.71 14.68
N VAL A 61 0.74 -1.35 14.41
CA VAL A 61 0.24 -1.58 13.07
C VAL A 61 -0.56 -0.35 12.64
N TYR A 62 -0.20 0.23 11.50
CA TYR A 62 -0.96 1.33 10.91
C TYR A 62 -2.13 0.79 10.06
N VAL A 63 -3.30 1.37 10.27
CA VAL A 63 -4.51 1.05 9.53
C VAL A 63 -5.13 2.36 9.00
N MET A 64 -5.27 2.48 7.69
CA MET A 64 -6.12 3.49 7.08
C MET A 64 -7.56 3.05 7.30
N ALA A 65 -8.15 3.52 8.40
CA ALA A 65 -9.45 3.06 8.87
C ALA A 65 -10.60 3.71 8.11
N GLU A 66 -10.38 4.94 7.62
CA GLU A 66 -11.43 5.71 6.94
C GLU A 66 -10.80 6.76 6.02
N ALA A 67 -11.31 6.89 4.80
CA ALA A 67 -10.85 7.87 3.82
C ALA A 67 -12.03 8.56 3.15
N HIS A 68 -12.34 9.74 3.62
CA HIS A 68 -13.53 10.50 3.30
C HIS A 68 -13.68 11.09 1.89
N PRO A 69 -12.60 11.49 1.19
CA PRO A 69 -12.76 12.39 0.05
C PRO A 69 -13.31 11.74 -1.22
N TRP A 70 -13.28 10.42 -1.31
CA TRP A 70 -13.59 9.72 -2.55
C TRP A 70 -15.07 9.56 -2.84
N HIS A 71 -15.92 9.72 -1.83
CA HIS A 71 -17.33 9.39 -1.89
C HIS A 71 -18.19 10.46 -2.50
N LYS A 72 -17.80 11.73 -2.29
CA LYS A 72 -18.67 12.85 -2.69
C LYS A 72 -18.71 13.07 -4.19
N ASP A 73 -17.71 12.54 -4.90
CA ASP A 73 -17.48 12.87 -6.30
C ASP A 73 -17.63 11.67 -7.25
N LEU A 74 -17.76 10.44 -6.73
CA LEU A 74 -17.95 9.24 -7.54
C LEU A 74 -19.42 8.83 -7.58
N ILE A 75 -19.97 8.81 -8.78
CA ILE A 75 -21.33 8.28 -9.04
C ILE A 75 -21.27 6.78 -9.30
N ASP A 76 -22.38 6.08 -9.16
CA ASP A 76 -22.48 4.61 -9.35
C ASP A 76 -21.86 4.12 -10.67
N ALA A 77 -22.02 4.88 -11.75
CA ALA A 77 -21.44 4.54 -13.05
C ALA A 77 -19.90 4.51 -13.03
N GLU A 78 -19.26 5.39 -12.23
CA GLU A 78 -17.80 5.43 -12.06
C GLU A 78 -17.33 4.33 -11.14
N LEU A 79 -18.07 4.00 -10.08
CA LEU A 79 -17.75 2.90 -9.17
C LEU A 79 -17.80 1.53 -9.87
N ASN A 80 -18.62 1.38 -10.88
CA ASN A 80 -18.70 0.17 -11.70
C ASN A 80 -17.67 0.12 -12.85
N ASN A 81 -16.98 1.22 -13.11
CA ASN A 81 -15.96 1.32 -14.15
C ASN A 81 -14.55 1.22 -13.55
N ALA A 82 -13.69 0.36 -14.10
CA ALA A 82 -12.32 0.19 -13.63
C ALA A 82 -11.49 1.49 -13.73
N ALA A 83 -11.75 2.33 -14.72
CA ALA A 83 -11.10 3.64 -14.87
C ALA A 83 -11.60 4.63 -13.81
N GLY A 84 -12.90 4.67 -13.52
CA GLY A 84 -13.49 5.51 -12.48
C GLY A 84 -12.99 5.12 -11.08
N ARG A 85 -12.82 3.82 -10.81
CA ARG A 85 -12.25 3.32 -9.55
C ARG A 85 -10.72 3.48 -9.43
N ALA A 86 -10.03 3.88 -10.51
CA ALA A 86 -8.57 3.96 -10.50
C ALA A 86 -8.00 4.82 -9.36
N PRO A 87 -8.53 6.01 -9.05
CA PRO A 87 -8.03 6.81 -7.93
C PRO A 87 -8.12 6.07 -6.59
N MET A 88 -9.25 5.42 -6.30
CA MET A 88 -9.45 4.63 -5.08
C MET A 88 -8.48 3.45 -5.02
N ARG A 89 -8.42 2.64 -6.07
CA ARG A 89 -7.50 1.49 -6.15
C ARG A 89 -6.06 1.92 -5.94
N ARG A 90 -5.61 2.98 -6.60
CA ARG A 90 -4.24 3.51 -6.47
C ARG A 90 -3.93 3.99 -5.07
N SER A 91 -4.91 4.58 -4.38
CA SER A 91 -4.76 5.00 -2.98
C SER A 91 -4.65 3.82 -2.02
N GLN A 92 -5.42 2.77 -2.28
CA GLN A 92 -5.30 1.51 -1.52
C GLN A 92 -3.90 0.89 -1.69
N TRP A 93 -3.40 0.81 -2.92
CA TRP A 93 -2.04 0.34 -3.19
C TRP A 93 -0.99 1.26 -2.58
N ALA A 94 -1.15 2.57 -2.67
CA ALA A 94 -0.24 3.54 -2.06
C ALA A 94 -0.12 3.35 -0.55
N THR A 95 -1.24 3.17 0.14
CA THR A 95 -1.27 2.89 1.58
C THR A 95 -0.59 1.55 1.91
N ALA A 96 -0.88 0.50 1.16
CA ALA A 96 -0.25 -0.81 1.36
C ALA A 96 1.27 -0.76 1.10
N MET A 97 1.69 -0.03 0.06
CA MET A 97 3.11 0.20 -0.25
C MET A 97 3.82 1.08 0.79
N ALA A 98 3.08 1.84 1.59
CA ALA A 98 3.57 2.52 2.77
C ALA A 98 3.62 1.63 4.03
N GLY A 99 3.35 0.34 3.89
CA GLY A 99 3.34 -0.62 5.01
C GLY A 99 2.06 -0.59 5.86
N GLY A 100 1.03 0.13 5.40
CA GLY A 100 -0.25 0.23 6.09
C GLY A 100 -1.25 -0.84 5.67
N TYR A 101 -2.21 -1.10 6.52
CA TYR A 101 -3.40 -1.87 6.18
C TYR A 101 -4.51 -0.93 5.72
N VAL A 102 -5.30 -1.37 4.76
CA VAL A 102 -6.38 -0.59 4.17
C VAL A 102 -7.71 -1.20 4.55
N MET A 103 -8.59 -0.40 5.12
CA MET A 103 -10.02 -0.72 5.19
C MET A 103 -10.73 -0.17 3.96
N MET A 104 -11.90 -0.70 3.68
CA MET A 104 -12.75 -0.17 2.62
C MET A 104 -13.26 1.21 3.05
N TYR A 105 -13.24 2.12 2.10
CA TYR A 105 -13.76 3.46 2.31
C TYR A 105 -15.26 3.41 2.59
N ASP A 106 -15.70 4.32 3.41
CA ASP A 106 -17.12 4.57 3.66
C ASP A 106 -17.78 5.17 2.40
N ALA A 107 -18.27 4.30 1.55
CA ALA A 107 -19.00 4.67 0.33
C ALA A 107 -20.50 4.84 0.58
N PHE A 108 -20.93 4.76 1.83
CA PHE A 108 -22.34 4.57 2.16
C PHE A 108 -23.21 5.82 2.06
N GLU A 109 -22.64 6.99 1.89
CA GLU A 109 -23.43 8.22 1.68
C GLU A 109 -23.94 8.37 0.23
N SER A 110 -23.31 7.68 -0.76
CA SER A 110 -23.65 7.83 -2.17
C SER A 110 -24.17 6.57 -2.87
N GLY A 111 -24.18 5.44 -2.19
CA GLY A 111 -24.61 4.15 -2.73
C GLY A 111 -23.89 2.97 -2.09
N ASP A 112 -24.41 1.77 -2.30
CA ASP A 112 -23.77 0.55 -1.80
C ASP A 112 -22.44 0.28 -2.51
N PRO A 113 -21.42 -0.24 -1.78
CA PRO A 113 -20.19 -0.66 -2.40
C PRO A 113 -20.47 -1.75 -3.46
N THR A 114 -19.86 -1.59 -4.62
CA THR A 114 -20.05 -2.55 -5.71
C THR A 114 -19.15 -3.78 -5.55
N ASP A 115 -19.55 -4.92 -6.10
CA ASP A 115 -18.71 -6.13 -6.17
C ASP A 115 -17.33 -5.84 -6.78
N ALA A 116 -17.28 -4.93 -7.74
CA ALA A 116 -16.05 -4.52 -8.41
C ALA A 116 -15.07 -3.77 -7.46
N MET A 117 -15.60 -3.02 -6.49
CA MET A 117 -14.77 -2.38 -5.44
C MET A 117 -14.19 -3.44 -4.50
N PHE A 118 -15.01 -4.42 -4.10
CA PHE A 118 -14.53 -5.56 -3.29
C PHE A 118 -13.50 -6.39 -4.04
N ASP A 119 -13.65 -6.55 -5.36
CA ASP A 119 -12.66 -7.25 -6.17
C ASP A 119 -11.31 -6.53 -6.24
N ASP A 120 -11.28 -5.20 -6.32
CA ASP A 120 -10.04 -4.42 -6.26
C ASP A 120 -9.33 -4.63 -4.90
N LEU A 121 -10.05 -4.56 -3.78
CA LEU A 121 -9.52 -4.86 -2.45
C LEU A 121 -9.06 -6.31 -2.29
N ARG A 122 -9.84 -7.25 -2.81
CA ARG A 122 -9.49 -8.68 -2.77
C ARG A 122 -8.19 -8.95 -3.53
N ARG A 123 -7.98 -8.32 -4.69
CA ARG A 123 -6.73 -8.44 -5.45
C ARG A 123 -5.55 -7.91 -4.66
N LEU A 124 -5.68 -6.72 -4.04
CA LEU A 124 -4.65 -6.16 -3.17
C LEU A 124 -4.34 -7.11 -1.99
N LYS A 125 -5.37 -7.56 -1.28
CA LYS A 125 -5.24 -8.50 -0.16
C LYS A 125 -4.48 -9.76 -0.57
N LEU A 126 -4.94 -10.44 -1.63
CA LEU A 126 -4.34 -11.69 -2.09
C LEU A 126 -2.90 -11.50 -2.57
N PHE A 127 -2.59 -10.37 -3.20
CA PHE A 127 -1.21 -10.04 -3.58
C PHE A 127 -0.33 -9.89 -2.34
N MET A 128 -0.73 -9.06 -1.38
CA MET A 128 0.06 -8.80 -0.17
C MET A 128 0.23 -10.07 0.69
N GLU A 129 -0.83 -10.84 0.91
CA GLU A 129 -0.75 -12.12 1.63
C GLU A 129 0.13 -13.16 0.94
N GLY A 130 0.22 -13.09 -0.38
CA GLY A 130 1.12 -13.93 -1.20
C GLY A 130 2.58 -13.45 -1.23
N THR A 131 2.94 -12.44 -0.43
CA THR A 131 4.29 -11.87 -0.34
C THR A 131 4.74 -11.78 1.12
N PRO A 132 6.04 -11.75 1.41
CA PRO A 132 6.54 -11.54 2.76
C PRO A 132 6.50 -10.04 3.17
N PHE A 133 5.47 -9.29 2.81
CA PHE A 133 5.38 -7.85 3.00
C PHE A 133 5.61 -7.40 4.46
N ASN A 134 5.20 -8.21 5.41
CA ASN A 134 5.38 -7.98 6.85
C ASN A 134 6.85 -8.01 7.32
N ARG A 135 7.79 -8.39 6.43
CA ARG A 135 9.24 -8.37 6.66
C ARG A 135 9.94 -7.31 5.83
N MET A 136 9.19 -6.46 5.16
CA MET A 136 9.69 -5.43 4.27
C MET A 136 9.41 -4.06 4.88
N ALA A 137 10.26 -3.09 4.52
CA ALA A 137 10.11 -1.70 4.94
C ALA A 137 9.84 -0.83 3.70
N PRO A 138 8.90 0.11 3.77
CA PRO A 138 8.68 1.08 2.72
C PRO A 138 9.76 2.15 2.71
N LEU A 139 9.94 2.78 1.56
CA LEU A 139 10.82 3.93 1.39
C LEU A 139 9.99 5.20 1.24
N PHE A 140 10.45 6.28 1.86
CA PHE A 140 9.82 7.59 1.84
C PHE A 140 10.81 8.69 1.50
N ASP A 141 10.29 9.86 1.12
CA ASP A 141 11.02 11.11 0.90
C ASP A 141 12.29 10.91 0.03
N ASP A 142 13.43 11.36 0.49
CA ASP A 142 14.71 11.28 -0.23
C ASP A 142 15.16 9.83 -0.47
N ALA A 143 14.88 8.91 0.47
CA ALA A 143 15.20 7.50 0.30
C ALA A 143 14.41 6.89 -0.86
N LEU A 144 13.12 7.17 -0.97
CA LEU A 144 12.31 6.74 -2.10
C LEU A 144 12.76 7.40 -3.40
N THR A 145 12.99 8.72 -3.38
CA THR A 145 13.43 9.47 -4.57
C THR A 145 14.76 8.96 -5.11
N THR A 146 15.68 8.59 -4.22
CA THR A 146 16.99 8.05 -4.60
C THR A 146 16.89 6.61 -5.09
N ALA A 147 16.00 5.80 -4.51
CA ALA A 147 15.91 4.38 -4.82
C ALA A 147 15.10 4.07 -6.08
N LYS A 148 14.03 4.81 -6.36
CA LYS A 148 13.14 4.52 -7.50
C LYS A 148 13.84 4.73 -8.84
N LEU A 149 13.48 3.90 -9.82
CA LEU A 149 13.99 3.93 -11.18
C LEU A 149 12.84 3.65 -12.17
N ASP A 150 12.93 4.19 -13.36
CA ASP A 150 11.91 4.07 -14.42
C ASP A 150 10.53 4.55 -13.94
N GLY A 151 9.49 3.76 -14.14
CA GLY A 151 8.13 4.08 -13.74
C GLY A 151 7.75 3.69 -12.31
N THR A 152 8.71 3.29 -11.50
CA THR A 152 8.45 2.95 -10.11
C THR A 152 8.03 4.19 -9.32
N LYS A 153 6.90 4.06 -8.64
CA LYS A 153 6.34 5.11 -7.80
C LYS A 153 6.60 4.87 -6.32
N TYR A 154 6.36 3.64 -5.86
CA TYR A 154 6.58 3.23 -4.48
C TYR A 154 7.45 1.98 -4.42
N VAL A 155 8.20 1.85 -3.34
CA VAL A 155 9.09 0.72 -3.06
C VAL A 155 8.86 0.22 -1.65
N LEU A 156 8.56 -1.06 -1.53
CA LEU A 156 8.56 -1.81 -0.28
C LEU A 156 9.65 -2.87 -0.39
N SER A 157 10.59 -2.94 0.55
CA SER A 157 11.78 -3.77 0.36
C SER A 157 12.36 -4.35 1.63
N ASN A 158 13.07 -5.47 1.46
CA ASN A 158 14.04 -6.01 2.40
C ASN A 158 15.31 -6.36 1.62
N PRO A 159 16.22 -5.39 1.42
CA PRO A 159 17.43 -5.59 0.62
C PRO A 159 18.33 -6.72 1.14
N ALA A 160 18.38 -6.91 2.46
CA ALA A 160 19.18 -7.96 3.09
C ALA A 160 18.73 -9.38 2.69
N GLN A 161 17.46 -9.52 2.31
CA GLN A 161 16.89 -10.77 1.81
C GLN A 161 16.65 -10.76 0.29
N GLY A 162 17.05 -9.69 -0.40
CA GLY A 162 16.82 -9.53 -1.83
C GLY A 162 15.35 -9.42 -2.23
N LEU A 163 14.49 -8.92 -1.34
CA LEU A 163 13.05 -8.84 -1.54
C LEU A 163 12.62 -7.42 -1.89
N TYR A 164 11.85 -7.28 -2.96
CA TYR A 164 11.33 -5.99 -3.41
C TYR A 164 9.91 -6.14 -3.93
N ILE A 165 9.05 -5.19 -3.57
CA ILE A 165 7.78 -4.92 -4.24
C ILE A 165 7.89 -3.51 -4.81
N LEU A 166 7.68 -3.38 -6.12
CA LEU A 166 7.71 -2.12 -6.85
C LEU A 166 6.30 -1.86 -7.38
N TYR A 167 5.80 -0.67 -7.23
CA TYR A 167 4.50 -0.28 -7.75
C TYR A 167 4.63 0.90 -8.70
N GLY A 168 3.95 0.81 -9.85
CA GLY A 168 3.78 1.88 -10.81
C GLY A 168 2.30 2.03 -11.18
N ASP A 169 1.79 3.25 -11.24
CA ASP A 169 0.35 3.53 -11.35
C ASP A 169 -0.14 3.97 -12.73
N VAL A 170 0.76 4.28 -13.64
CA VAL A 170 0.42 4.71 -15.01
C VAL A 170 1.44 4.23 -16.03
N ASN A 171 0.95 3.66 -17.11
CA ASN A 171 1.63 3.38 -18.40
C ASN A 171 3.15 3.19 -18.35
N THR A 172 3.63 2.51 -17.33
CA THR A 172 5.05 2.29 -17.18
C THR A 172 5.47 1.09 -18.02
N GLY A 173 6.28 1.31 -19.01
CA GLY A 173 6.89 0.23 -19.79
C GLY A 173 7.92 -0.56 -18.97
N LYS A 174 8.40 0.02 -17.86
CA LYS A 174 9.42 -0.58 -16.97
C LYS A 174 9.18 -0.19 -15.52
N LEU A 175 9.52 -1.09 -14.60
CA LEU A 175 9.72 -0.79 -13.19
C LEU A 175 11.16 -1.08 -12.79
N GLY A 176 11.68 -0.30 -11.85
CA GLY A 176 13.05 -0.50 -11.41
C GLY A 176 13.37 0.09 -10.05
N VAL A 177 14.49 -0.34 -9.50
CA VAL A 177 15.04 0.16 -8.24
C VAL A 177 16.57 0.26 -8.35
N ARG A 178 17.14 1.29 -7.70
CA ARG A 178 18.59 1.47 -7.56
C ARG A 178 19.11 0.73 -6.34
N ASN A 179 20.39 0.44 -6.35
CA ASN A 179 21.11 -0.19 -5.26
C ASN A 179 20.59 -1.59 -4.88
N ALA A 180 19.93 -2.27 -5.81
CA ALA A 180 19.58 -3.68 -5.63
C ALA A 180 20.88 -4.52 -5.61
N PRO A 181 20.98 -5.54 -4.75
CA PRO A 181 22.11 -6.47 -4.79
C PRO A 181 22.29 -7.11 -6.16
N VAL A 182 23.53 -7.32 -6.55
CA VAL A 182 23.86 -8.07 -7.79
C VAL A 182 23.37 -9.51 -7.67
N GLY A 183 22.68 -10.00 -8.69
CA GLY A 183 22.16 -11.36 -8.67
C GLY A 183 21.05 -11.61 -9.68
N ASN A 184 20.54 -12.83 -9.65
CA ASN A 184 19.40 -13.24 -10.42
C ASN A 184 18.13 -13.12 -9.58
N TYR A 185 17.07 -12.58 -10.17
CA TYR A 185 15.80 -12.36 -9.53
C TYR A 185 14.68 -13.11 -10.26
N SER A 186 13.82 -13.73 -9.49
CA SER A 186 12.50 -14.18 -9.97
C SER A 186 11.54 -13.02 -9.85
N LEU A 187 10.92 -12.64 -10.95
CA LEU A 187 9.98 -11.53 -11.02
C LEU A 187 8.56 -12.06 -11.14
N ARG A 188 7.66 -11.50 -10.39
CA ARG A 188 6.23 -11.74 -10.50
C ARG A 188 5.53 -10.41 -10.77
N TRP A 189 5.14 -10.19 -12.02
CA TRP A 189 4.34 -9.06 -12.41
C TRP A 189 2.87 -9.32 -12.04
N PHE A 190 2.22 -8.31 -11.54
CA PHE A 190 0.83 -8.38 -11.14
C PHE A 190 0.07 -7.17 -11.68
N ASP A 191 -1.09 -7.40 -12.27
CA ASP A 191 -2.00 -6.36 -12.74
C ASP A 191 -3.07 -6.10 -11.67
N PRO A 192 -3.05 -4.96 -10.98
CA PRO A 192 -4.04 -4.62 -9.96
C PRO A 192 -5.47 -4.52 -10.45
N VAL A 193 -5.66 -4.26 -11.75
CA VAL A 193 -6.99 -4.09 -12.37
C VAL A 193 -7.64 -5.43 -12.67
N THR A 194 -6.86 -6.37 -13.21
CA THR A 194 -7.38 -7.65 -13.70
C THR A 194 -7.05 -8.84 -12.80
N GLY A 195 -6.01 -8.70 -11.95
CA GLY A 195 -5.45 -9.79 -11.16
C GLY A 195 -4.53 -10.73 -11.94
N VAL A 196 -4.25 -10.43 -13.20
CA VAL A 196 -3.35 -11.25 -14.03
C VAL A 196 -1.94 -11.22 -13.43
N THR A 197 -1.32 -12.39 -13.40
CA THR A 197 0.06 -12.58 -12.95
C THR A 197 0.91 -13.14 -14.07
N VAL A 198 2.09 -12.55 -14.30
CA VAL A 198 3.08 -13.01 -15.27
C VAL A 198 4.43 -13.18 -14.58
N ASN A 199 5.00 -14.36 -14.69
CA ASN A 199 6.34 -14.64 -14.15
C ASN A 199 7.42 -14.33 -15.19
N GLN A 200 8.51 -13.75 -14.73
CA GLN A 200 9.66 -13.40 -15.54
C GLN A 200 10.94 -13.63 -14.72
N SER A 201 12.07 -13.81 -15.39
CA SER A 201 13.39 -13.78 -14.76
C SER A 201 14.10 -12.49 -15.11
N GLY A 202 14.91 -11.98 -14.20
CA GLY A 202 15.73 -10.81 -14.40
C GLY A 202 17.07 -10.94 -13.69
N SER A 203 18.04 -10.12 -14.07
CA SER A 203 19.33 -10.05 -13.40
C SER A 203 19.72 -8.61 -13.12
N VAL A 204 20.39 -8.40 -11.99
CA VAL A 204 21.01 -7.14 -11.61
C VAL A 204 22.51 -7.30 -11.72
N VAL A 205 23.13 -6.45 -12.54
CA VAL A 205 24.57 -6.43 -12.77
C VAL A 205 25.26 -5.36 -11.90
N ALA A 206 26.56 -5.25 -12.03
CA ALA A 206 27.34 -4.22 -11.33
C ALA A 206 26.74 -2.82 -11.51
N GLY A 207 26.70 -2.06 -10.43
CA GLY A 207 26.03 -0.74 -10.38
C GLY A 207 24.65 -0.75 -9.72
N GLY A 208 24.09 -1.93 -9.43
CA GLY A 208 22.87 -2.06 -8.63
C GLY A 208 21.59 -1.48 -9.28
N LEU A 209 21.57 -1.34 -10.62
CA LEU A 209 20.40 -0.87 -11.35
C LEU A 209 19.53 -2.06 -11.74
N ALA A 210 18.44 -2.26 -11.03
CA ALA A 210 17.42 -3.24 -11.35
C ALA A 210 16.31 -2.55 -12.17
N SER A 211 16.27 -2.82 -13.46
CA SER A 211 15.27 -2.27 -14.39
C SER A 211 14.70 -3.41 -15.24
N PHE A 212 13.39 -3.60 -15.14
CA PHE A 212 12.72 -4.73 -15.77
C PHE A 212 11.59 -4.24 -16.67
N THR A 213 11.58 -4.73 -17.90
CA THR A 213 10.52 -4.40 -18.85
C THR A 213 9.27 -5.19 -18.52
N LYS A 214 8.15 -4.48 -18.44
CA LYS A 214 6.83 -5.06 -18.19
C LYS A 214 6.44 -6.00 -19.34
N PRO A 215 6.06 -7.24 -19.06
CA PRO A 215 5.65 -8.19 -20.09
C PRO A 215 4.29 -7.80 -20.70
N ALA A 216 4.05 -8.27 -21.92
CA ALA A 216 2.73 -8.18 -22.51
C ALA A 216 1.69 -8.93 -21.66
N GLY A 217 0.48 -8.41 -21.59
CA GLY A 217 -0.61 -8.97 -20.77
C GLY A 217 -0.73 -8.39 -19.35
N VAL A 218 0.23 -7.59 -18.89
CA VAL A 218 0.10 -6.78 -17.68
C VAL A 218 -0.36 -5.39 -18.08
N GLY A 219 -1.41 -4.90 -17.45
CA GLY A 219 -2.04 -3.61 -17.72
C GLY A 219 -1.16 -2.38 -17.41
N PRO A 220 -1.73 -1.18 -17.49
CA PRO A 220 -0.97 0.06 -17.26
C PRO A 220 -0.48 0.21 -15.82
N GLU A 221 -1.21 -0.31 -14.85
CA GLU A 221 -0.78 -0.39 -13.45
C GLU A 221 -0.04 -1.72 -13.21
N ALA A 222 0.99 -1.71 -12.40
CA ALA A 222 1.75 -2.92 -12.06
C ALA A 222 2.48 -2.80 -10.71
#